data_df2f3159ef142e196b02e437669c9d0b
#
_entry.id   df2f3159ef142e196b02e437669c9d0b
#
_cell.length_a   1.000
_cell.length_b   1.000
_cell.length_c   1.000
_cell.angle_alpha   90.00
_cell.angle_beta   90.00
_cell.angle_gamma   90.00
#
_symmetry.space_group_name_H-M   'P 1'
#
loop_
_entity.id
_entity.type
_entity.pdbx_description
1 polymer ?
#
loop_
_entity_poly.entity_id
_entity_poly.type
_entity_poly.pdbx_seq_one_letter_code
_entity_poly.pdbx_strand_id
1 'polypeptide(L)'
;MIRIIEHPGFLVSAIMLSLAGAMWWMMWAHMGDASAMADMAMMVTWSAKSLTGTSVMWLFMMLAMMLPAMVPMVATYALISKNEVHGPSLFVRVVVFTAGYFSLWAVFSVAAAFLQTALAQTPWFEMGGTQALPVASAILLIAAGAWQLTP
;
A
#
# COMPACT_ATOMS: atom_id res chain seq x y z
N MET A 1 -3.93 -4.76 -33.39
CA MET A 1 -4.20 -5.14 -32.01
C MET A 1 -2.97 -5.74 -31.28
N ILE A 2 -2.07 -6.44 -31.97
CA ILE A 2 -0.89 -7.11 -31.38
C ILE A 2 0.24 -6.17 -30.95
N ARG A 3 0.35 -4.95 -31.53
CA ARG A 3 1.41 -3.97 -31.22
C ARG A 3 1.31 -3.30 -29.83
N ILE A 4 0.19 -3.39 -29.15
CA ILE A 4 0.00 -2.76 -27.84
C ILE A 4 0.70 -3.57 -26.74
N ILE A 5 0.80 -4.89 -26.92
CA ILE A 5 1.37 -5.83 -25.95
C ILE A 5 2.91 -5.75 -25.90
N GLU A 6 3.55 -5.26 -26.98
CA GLU A 6 5.01 -5.16 -27.09
C GLU A 6 5.60 -3.93 -26.35
N HIS A 7 4.77 -3.06 -25.78
CA HIS A 7 5.26 -1.91 -25.01
C HIS A 7 5.57 -2.35 -23.57
N PRO A 8 6.80 -2.17 -23.09
CA PRO A 8 7.19 -2.55 -21.74
C PRO A 8 6.33 -1.85 -20.67
N GLY A 9 5.85 -0.65 -20.92
CA GLY A 9 4.91 0.04 -20.05
C GLY A 9 3.56 -0.66 -19.92
N PHE A 10 3.03 -1.26 -21.01
CA PHE A 10 1.78 -2.01 -20.95
C PHE A 10 1.92 -3.31 -20.15
N LEU A 11 3.02 -4.05 -20.36
CA LEU A 11 3.28 -5.28 -19.61
C LEU A 11 3.43 -5.01 -18.11
N VAL A 12 4.22 -3.99 -17.75
CA VAL A 12 4.38 -3.59 -16.34
C VAL A 12 3.05 -3.17 -15.75
N SER A 13 2.26 -2.35 -16.44
CA SER A 13 0.93 -1.93 -15.98
C SER A 13 -0.02 -3.11 -15.79
N ALA A 14 -0.04 -4.06 -16.73
CA ALA A 14 -0.88 -5.26 -16.63
C ALA A 14 -0.47 -6.14 -15.43
N ILE A 15 0.82 -6.32 -15.20
CA ILE A 15 1.34 -7.03 -14.03
C ILE A 15 0.93 -6.32 -12.74
N MET A 16 1.08 -4.99 -12.67
CA MET A 16 0.71 -4.21 -11.50
C MET A 16 -0.79 -4.31 -11.17
N LEU A 17 -1.65 -4.23 -12.19
CA LEU A 17 -3.10 -4.38 -12.00
C LEU A 17 -3.48 -5.80 -11.57
N SER A 18 -2.83 -6.81 -12.13
CA SER A 18 -3.04 -8.21 -11.75
C SER A 18 -2.61 -8.46 -10.30
N LEU A 19 -1.47 -7.93 -9.89
CA LEU A 19 -0.99 -8.00 -8.51
C LEU A 19 -1.94 -7.28 -7.54
N ALA A 20 -2.39 -6.08 -7.88
CA ALA A 20 -3.36 -5.35 -7.08
C ALA A 20 -4.67 -6.14 -6.91
N GLY A 21 -5.20 -6.70 -8.00
CA GLY A 21 -6.39 -7.55 -7.97
C GLY A 21 -6.22 -8.80 -7.11
N ALA A 22 -5.06 -9.47 -7.21
CA ALA A 22 -4.74 -10.63 -6.38
C ALA A 22 -4.63 -10.25 -4.89
N MET A 23 -4.01 -9.12 -4.56
CA MET A 23 -3.91 -8.62 -3.18
C MET A 23 -5.29 -8.28 -2.61
N TRP A 24 -6.16 -7.61 -3.37
CA TRP A 24 -7.54 -7.34 -2.98
C TRP A 24 -8.35 -8.62 -2.77
N TRP A 25 -8.21 -9.59 -3.68
CA TRP A 25 -8.86 -10.90 -3.55
C TRP A 25 -8.41 -11.61 -2.28
N MET A 26 -7.10 -11.66 -2.03
CA MET A 26 -6.53 -12.30 -0.86
C MET A 26 -7.00 -11.63 0.44
N MET A 27 -7.02 -10.30 0.48
CA MET A 27 -7.53 -9.55 1.61
C MET A 27 -9.01 -9.85 1.88
N TRP A 28 -9.83 -9.90 0.84
CA TRP A 28 -11.26 -10.20 0.97
C TRP A 28 -11.51 -11.64 1.40
N ALA A 29 -10.77 -12.59 0.85
CA ALA A 29 -10.88 -14.00 1.23
C ALA A 29 -10.58 -14.26 2.71
N HIS A 30 -9.67 -13.47 3.31
CA HIS A 30 -9.30 -13.60 4.72
C HIS A 30 -10.12 -12.73 5.69
N MET A 31 -10.97 -11.84 5.19
CA MET A 31 -11.80 -10.96 6.04
C MET A 31 -12.82 -11.72 6.91
N GLY A 32 -13.15 -12.96 6.57
CA GLY A 32 -14.09 -13.81 7.32
C GLY A 32 -13.44 -14.78 8.30
N ASP A 33 -12.12 -14.87 8.32
CA ASP A 33 -11.41 -15.86 9.13
C ASP A 33 -11.19 -15.35 10.56
N ALA A 34 -11.78 -16.06 11.54
CA ALA A 34 -11.56 -15.77 12.97
C ALA A 34 -10.09 -15.85 13.39
N SER A 35 -9.27 -16.67 12.69
CA SER A 35 -7.83 -16.75 12.87
C SER A 35 -7.11 -15.47 12.47
N ALA A 36 -7.52 -14.83 11.37
CA ALA A 36 -6.95 -13.56 10.93
C ALA A 36 -7.24 -12.42 11.92
N MET A 37 -8.43 -12.45 12.55
CA MET A 37 -8.78 -11.51 13.63
C MET A 37 -7.96 -11.75 14.90
N ALA A 38 -7.71 -13.00 15.26
CA ALA A 38 -6.85 -13.37 16.40
C ALA A 38 -5.39 -12.99 16.13
N ASP A 39 -4.89 -13.19 14.91
CA ASP A 39 -3.54 -12.77 14.49
C ASP A 39 -3.39 -11.24 14.53
N MET A 40 -4.40 -10.48 14.12
CA MET A 40 -4.40 -9.01 14.26
C MET A 40 -4.37 -8.57 15.73
N ALA A 41 -5.07 -9.26 16.63
CA ALA A 41 -5.03 -8.97 18.06
C ALA A 41 -3.65 -9.27 18.67
N MET A 42 -2.95 -10.31 18.20
CA MET A 42 -1.57 -10.62 18.62
C MET A 42 -0.52 -9.65 18.05
N MET A 43 -0.85 -8.89 17.03
CA MET A 43 0.04 -7.87 16.42
C MET A 43 0.20 -6.60 17.26
N VAL A 44 -0.38 -6.55 18.46
CA VAL A 44 -0.31 -5.39 19.37
C VAL A 44 0.88 -5.46 20.32
N THR A 45 1.68 -6.53 20.30
CA THR A 45 2.82 -6.73 21.21
C THR A 45 4.16 -6.31 20.60
N TRP A 46 5.07 -5.72 21.42
CA TRP A 46 6.44 -5.42 21.03
C TRP A 46 7.25 -6.72 20.89
N SER A 47 7.07 -7.42 19.78
CA SER A 47 7.91 -8.55 19.40
C SER A 47 8.35 -8.41 17.95
N ALA A 48 9.51 -8.95 17.60
CA ALA A 48 10.01 -8.89 16.21
C ALA A 48 9.01 -9.57 15.24
N LYS A 49 8.37 -10.66 15.67
CA LYS A 49 7.34 -11.35 14.86
C LYS A 49 6.12 -10.47 14.62
N SER A 50 5.64 -9.78 15.64
CA SER A 50 4.50 -8.86 15.56
C SER A 50 4.81 -7.68 14.64
N LEU A 51 5.93 -6.99 14.86
CA LEU A 51 6.33 -5.85 14.03
C LEU A 51 6.50 -6.24 12.56
N THR A 52 7.12 -7.40 12.29
CA THR A 52 7.27 -7.89 10.91
C THR A 52 5.90 -8.18 10.28
N GLY A 53 5.01 -8.88 11.00
CA GLY A 53 3.66 -9.17 10.52
C GLY A 53 2.86 -7.91 10.22
N THR A 54 2.88 -6.94 11.13
CA THR A 54 2.21 -5.64 10.96
C THR A 54 2.81 -4.85 9.78
N SER A 55 4.14 -4.84 9.64
CA SER A 55 4.80 -4.17 8.51
C SER A 55 4.42 -4.79 7.17
N VAL A 56 4.37 -6.12 7.10
CA VAL A 56 3.94 -6.84 5.90
C VAL A 56 2.47 -6.55 5.59
N MET A 57 1.59 -6.55 6.59
CA MET A 57 0.18 -6.19 6.42
C MET A 57 0.04 -4.76 5.84
N TRP A 58 0.74 -3.77 6.42
CA TRP A 58 0.76 -2.40 5.91
C TRP A 58 1.27 -2.33 4.47
N LEU A 59 2.34 -3.07 4.16
CA LEU A 59 2.90 -3.11 2.81
C LEU A 59 1.88 -3.65 1.80
N PHE A 60 1.21 -4.78 2.11
CA PHE A 60 0.18 -5.34 1.24
C PHE A 60 -0.99 -4.37 1.02
N MET A 61 -1.46 -3.73 2.08
CA MET A 61 -2.55 -2.76 2.01
C MET A 61 -2.15 -1.56 1.14
N MET A 62 -0.95 -1.01 1.34
CA MET A 62 -0.44 0.12 0.54
C MET A 62 -0.26 -0.27 -0.92
N LEU A 63 0.31 -1.43 -1.21
CA LEU A 63 0.49 -1.91 -2.58
C LEU A 63 -0.86 -2.11 -3.27
N ALA A 64 -1.84 -2.73 -2.61
CA ALA A 64 -3.17 -2.96 -3.16
C ALA A 64 -3.87 -1.65 -3.59
N MET A 65 -3.71 -0.59 -2.80
CA MET A 65 -4.31 0.72 -3.09
C MET A 65 -3.50 1.56 -4.09
N MET A 66 -2.17 1.51 -4.01
CA MET A 66 -1.30 2.41 -4.76
C MET A 66 -0.87 1.86 -6.13
N LEU A 67 -0.87 0.52 -6.32
CA LEU A 67 -0.55 -0.07 -7.61
C LEU A 67 -1.44 0.43 -8.75
N PRO A 68 -2.79 0.47 -8.63
CA PRO A 68 -3.64 0.97 -9.68
C PRO A 68 -3.38 2.46 -9.99
N ALA A 69 -3.15 3.27 -8.96
CA ALA A 69 -2.88 4.70 -9.10
C ALA A 69 -1.54 4.98 -9.79
N MET A 70 -0.56 4.10 -9.67
CA MET A 70 0.75 4.23 -10.28
C MET A 70 0.77 3.89 -11.78
N VAL A 71 -0.20 3.12 -12.28
CA VAL A 71 -0.25 2.67 -13.69
C VAL A 71 -0.09 3.83 -14.70
N PRO A 72 -0.85 4.94 -14.62
CA PRO A 72 -0.71 6.04 -15.58
C PRO A 72 0.66 6.71 -15.51
N MET A 73 1.25 6.80 -14.30
CA MET A 73 2.57 7.38 -14.09
C MET A 73 3.68 6.52 -14.75
N VAL A 74 3.63 5.21 -14.57
CA VAL A 74 4.57 4.26 -15.19
C VAL A 74 4.42 4.28 -16.71
N ALA A 75 3.19 4.32 -17.22
CA ALA A 75 2.93 4.39 -18.63
C ALA A 75 3.52 5.68 -19.26
N THR A 76 3.31 6.83 -18.62
CA THR A 76 3.87 8.11 -19.05
C THR A 76 5.40 8.11 -19.01
N TYR A 77 6.00 7.59 -17.94
CA TYR A 77 7.45 7.46 -17.84
C TYR A 77 8.03 6.58 -18.95
N ALA A 78 7.38 5.45 -19.23
CA ALA A 78 7.78 4.55 -20.32
C ALA A 78 7.69 5.24 -21.69
N LEU A 79 6.65 6.05 -21.95
CA LEU A 79 6.50 6.80 -23.20
C LEU A 79 7.61 7.85 -23.38
N ILE A 80 7.95 8.58 -22.33
CA ILE A 80 9.01 9.60 -22.38
C ILE A 80 10.37 8.91 -22.59
N SER A 81 10.65 7.87 -21.82
CA SER A 81 11.92 7.15 -21.89
C SER A 81 12.14 6.41 -23.20
N LYS A 82 11.07 6.06 -23.92
CA LYS A 82 11.14 5.42 -25.25
C LYS A 82 11.85 6.30 -26.30
N ASN A 83 11.80 7.62 -26.14
CA ASN A 83 12.46 8.55 -27.07
C ASN A 83 13.98 8.56 -26.91
N GLU A 84 14.48 8.16 -25.74
CA GLU A 84 15.92 8.14 -25.42
C GLU A 84 16.53 6.74 -25.56
N VAL A 85 15.77 5.69 -25.22
CA VAL A 85 16.30 4.32 -25.08
C VAL A 85 15.30 3.31 -25.61
N HIS A 86 15.80 2.28 -26.30
CA HIS A 86 14.99 1.22 -26.90
C HIS A 86 15.38 -0.17 -26.37
N GLY A 87 14.45 -1.13 -26.47
CA GLY A 87 14.71 -2.53 -26.16
C GLY A 87 14.83 -2.83 -24.66
N PRO A 88 15.74 -3.76 -24.26
CA PRO A 88 15.86 -4.21 -22.88
C PRO A 88 16.20 -3.09 -21.88
N SER A 89 16.93 -2.07 -22.33
CA SER A 89 17.32 -0.92 -21.50
C SER A 89 16.11 -0.09 -21.05
N LEU A 90 15.07 0.03 -21.89
CA LEU A 90 13.84 0.71 -21.53
C LEU A 90 13.09 -0.06 -20.43
N PHE A 91 13.02 -1.38 -20.53
CA PHE A 91 12.41 -2.21 -19.51
C PHE A 91 13.11 -2.05 -18.15
N VAL A 92 14.43 -2.10 -18.14
CA VAL A 92 15.22 -1.91 -16.90
C VAL A 92 14.95 -0.53 -16.27
N ARG A 93 14.90 0.54 -17.05
CA ARG A 93 14.59 1.88 -16.54
C ARG A 93 13.21 1.95 -15.90
N VAL A 94 12.20 1.36 -16.53
CA VAL A 94 10.84 1.32 -15.99
C VAL A 94 10.77 0.49 -14.71
N VAL A 95 11.47 -0.65 -14.65
CA VAL A 95 11.54 -1.48 -13.45
C VAL A 95 12.24 -0.76 -12.30
N VAL A 96 13.38 -0.11 -12.56
CA VAL A 96 14.12 0.66 -11.54
C VAL A 96 13.25 1.81 -10.99
N PHE A 97 12.57 2.53 -11.86
CA PHE A 97 11.63 3.59 -11.45
C PHE A 97 10.52 3.05 -10.55
N THR A 98 9.92 1.94 -10.95
CA THR A 98 8.87 1.25 -10.18
C THR A 98 9.38 0.73 -8.84
N ALA A 99 10.60 0.16 -8.82
CA ALA A 99 11.22 -0.32 -7.59
C ALA A 99 11.53 0.81 -6.60
N GLY A 100 11.96 1.98 -7.10
CA GLY A 100 12.14 3.18 -6.27
C GLY A 100 10.85 3.61 -5.57
N TYR A 101 9.73 3.56 -6.27
CA TYR A 101 8.42 3.84 -5.69
C TYR A 101 8.03 2.82 -4.61
N PHE A 102 8.25 1.53 -4.86
CA PHE A 102 7.97 0.49 -3.88
C PHE A 102 8.85 0.57 -2.64
N SER A 103 10.12 0.94 -2.79
CA SER A 103 11.01 1.11 -1.64
C SER A 103 10.52 2.21 -0.69
N LEU A 104 9.98 3.29 -1.22
CA LEU A 104 9.39 4.37 -0.42
C LEU A 104 8.19 3.86 0.40
N TRP A 105 7.29 3.09 -0.23
CA TRP A 105 6.14 2.51 0.46
C TRP A 105 6.51 1.43 1.46
N ALA A 106 7.60 0.68 1.21
CA ALA A 106 8.13 -0.28 2.17
C ALA A 106 8.62 0.43 3.45
N VAL A 107 9.39 1.51 3.30
CA VAL A 107 9.84 2.34 4.44
C VAL A 107 8.63 2.91 5.20
N PHE A 108 7.64 3.45 4.49
CA PHE A 108 6.41 3.95 5.10
C PHE A 108 5.67 2.86 5.88
N SER A 109 5.56 1.65 5.33
CA SER A 109 4.87 0.52 5.98
C SER A 109 5.55 0.11 7.30
N VAL A 110 6.88 0.12 7.34
CA VAL A 110 7.63 -0.13 8.57
C VAL A 110 7.36 0.99 9.59
N ALA A 111 7.42 2.25 9.19
CA ALA A 111 7.14 3.38 10.06
C ALA A 111 5.70 3.35 10.60
N ALA A 112 4.73 3.01 9.76
CA ALA A 112 3.32 2.87 10.14
C ALA A 112 3.12 1.73 11.16
N ALA A 113 3.81 0.59 10.98
CA ALA A 113 3.76 -0.53 11.90
C ALA A 113 4.34 -0.17 13.28
N PHE A 114 5.46 0.56 13.33
CA PHE A 114 6.01 1.10 14.57
C PHE A 114 5.06 2.05 15.26
N LEU A 115 4.49 3.00 14.52
CA LEU A 115 3.53 3.96 15.05
C LEU A 115 2.28 3.28 15.58
N GLN A 116 1.73 2.32 14.85
CA GLN A 116 0.57 1.53 15.27
C GLN A 116 0.86 0.80 16.58
N THR A 117 2.00 0.11 16.68
CA THR A 117 2.38 -0.63 17.89
C THR A 117 2.60 0.30 19.07
N ALA A 118 3.21 1.47 18.85
CA ALA A 118 3.41 2.47 19.89
C ALA A 118 2.08 3.05 20.40
N LEU A 119 1.17 3.38 19.49
CA LEU A 119 -0.16 3.91 19.83
C LEU A 119 -1.01 2.88 20.57
N ALA A 120 -0.96 1.62 20.15
CA ALA A 120 -1.74 0.54 20.76
C ALA A 120 -1.40 0.30 22.24
N GLN A 121 -0.22 0.71 22.69
CA GLN A 121 0.20 0.60 24.10
C GLN A 121 -0.09 1.85 24.93
N THR A 122 -0.71 2.86 24.34
CA THR A 122 -1.08 4.06 25.06
C THR A 122 -2.38 3.82 25.86
N PRO A 123 -2.49 4.38 27.09
CA PRO A 123 -3.71 4.24 27.91
C PRO A 123 -4.98 4.76 27.20
N TRP A 124 -4.82 5.64 26.22
CA TRP A 124 -5.92 6.16 25.42
C TRP A 124 -6.61 5.07 24.57
N PHE A 125 -5.85 4.07 24.13
CA PHE A 125 -6.41 2.92 23.40
C PHE A 125 -7.06 1.91 24.34
N GLU A 126 -6.49 1.71 25.54
CA GLU A 126 -7.08 0.82 26.55
C GLU A 126 -8.32 1.42 27.22
N MET A 127 -8.31 2.71 27.53
CA MET A 127 -9.43 3.41 28.19
C MET A 127 -10.55 3.84 27.20
N GLY A 128 -10.22 3.97 25.91
CA GLY A 128 -11.14 4.39 24.86
C GLY A 128 -12.08 3.29 24.35
N GLY A 129 -12.13 2.18 25.02
CA GLY A 129 -12.71 0.89 24.62
C GLY A 129 -14.12 0.86 24.08
N THR A 130 -14.79 1.90 23.65
CA THR A 130 -15.95 1.85 22.77
C THR A 130 -16.48 3.23 22.32
N GLN A 131 -16.13 4.33 22.99
CA GLN A 131 -16.75 5.63 22.65
C GLN A 131 -15.78 6.74 22.23
N ALA A 132 -14.55 6.75 22.74
CA ALA A 132 -13.60 7.81 22.40
C ALA A 132 -12.97 7.64 21.01
N LEU A 133 -12.73 6.41 20.57
CA LEU A 133 -12.18 6.10 19.25
C LEU A 133 -13.10 6.51 18.08
N PRO A 134 -14.41 6.25 18.10
CA PRO A 134 -15.32 6.69 17.06
C PRO A 134 -15.36 8.22 16.90
N VAL A 135 -15.35 8.95 18.01
CA VAL A 135 -15.36 10.42 17.99
C VAL A 135 -14.06 10.98 17.44
N ALA A 136 -12.91 10.47 17.90
CA ALA A 136 -11.60 10.88 17.38
C ALA A 136 -11.46 10.57 15.88
N SER A 137 -11.91 9.39 15.44
CA SER A 137 -11.93 9.01 14.02
C SER A 137 -12.84 9.92 13.18
N ALA A 138 -14.00 10.27 13.69
CA ALA A 138 -14.93 11.18 13.01
C ALA A 138 -14.32 12.57 12.86
N ILE A 139 -13.66 13.10 13.89
CA ILE A 139 -12.96 14.39 13.84
C ILE A 139 -11.84 14.36 12.81
N LEU A 140 -11.03 13.30 12.81
CA LEU A 140 -9.94 13.12 11.83
C LEU A 140 -10.45 13.05 10.40
N LEU A 141 -11.54 12.31 10.16
CA LEU A 141 -12.15 12.21 8.84
C LEU A 141 -12.72 13.55 8.36
N ILE A 142 -13.40 14.29 9.24
CA ILE A 142 -13.91 15.63 8.94
C ILE A 142 -12.76 16.59 8.65
N ALA A 143 -11.69 16.57 9.46
CA ALA A 143 -10.51 17.40 9.25
C ALA A 143 -9.79 17.07 7.93
N ALA A 144 -9.63 15.80 7.60
CA ALA A 144 -9.05 15.35 6.34
C ALA A 144 -9.91 15.76 5.14
N GLY A 145 -11.23 15.60 5.25
CA GLY A 145 -12.17 16.04 4.21
C GLY A 145 -12.15 17.55 4.01
N ALA A 146 -12.13 18.33 5.09
CA ALA A 146 -12.02 19.77 5.02
C ALA A 146 -10.69 20.23 4.40
N TRP A 147 -9.59 19.54 4.71
CA TRP A 147 -8.28 19.81 4.10
C TRP A 147 -8.29 19.61 2.58
N GLN A 148 -9.01 18.59 2.08
CA GLN A 148 -9.13 18.32 0.64
C GLN A 148 -9.95 19.38 -0.12
N LEU A 149 -10.79 20.15 0.58
CA LEU A 149 -11.58 21.24 -0.01
C LEU A 149 -10.82 22.58 -0.05
N THR A 150 -9.68 22.67 0.64
CA THR A 150 -8.81 23.85 0.55
C THR A 150 -7.97 23.77 -0.75
N PRO A 151 -7.91 24.86 -1.56
CA PRO A 151 -7.16 24.91 -2.82
C PRO A 151 -5.65 24.82 -2.62
#